data_32fa28186a917f9d1982ff250b727c84
#
_entry.id   32fa28186a917f9d1982ff250b727c84
#
_cell.length_a   1.000
_cell.length_b   1.000
_cell.length_c   1.000
_cell.angle_alpha   90.00
_cell.angle_beta   90.00
_cell.angle_gamma   90.00
#
_symmetry.space_group_name_H-M   'P 1'
#
loop_
_entity.id
_entity.type
_entity.pdbx_description
1 polymer ?
#
loop_
_entity_poly.entity_id
_entity_poly.type
_entity_poly.pdbx_seq_one_letter_code
_entity_poly.pdbx_strand_id
1 'polypeptide(L)'
;MVFSKKPITKYITWAIVTSQISLPVIADSDSEIQSWIAGTASSISPHLQEGTLEDYAKGKIKALPGQAANHLVNEGMKSAFPEIIFRGGVNLEDGAKYRSSEFDMFIPVQETTSSLLFGQLGFRDHDNSSFDGRTYVNVGVGYRQEVNGWLLGVNTFLDADIRYSHLRGGIGGEVYKDSMAFSGNYYFPLTGWKTSAAHELHDERPAYGFDLRTKGTLPDFPWFSGELTYEQYYGDKVDLLGNGTLSRNPRAAGAALVWNPVPLLEVRAGYRDAGNGGSQAEGGLRVNYSFGTPLHEQLDYRNVGAPSNTTNRRAFVDRNYDIVMAYREQASKIRITAMPVSGLSGTLVTLMATVDSRYPIEKVEWSGDA
;
A
#
# COMPACT_ATOMS: atom_id res chain seq x y z
N MET A 1 -15.57 -23.63 11.34
CA MET A 1 -14.20 -23.83 10.85
C MET A 1 -13.31 -22.77 11.49
N VAL A 2 -12.42 -23.15 12.39
CA VAL A 2 -11.61 -22.20 13.17
C VAL A 2 -10.39 -21.83 12.33
N PHE A 3 -10.34 -20.61 11.81
CA PHE A 3 -9.15 -20.09 11.13
C PHE A 3 -8.06 -19.80 12.16
N SER A 4 -6.92 -20.45 12.01
CA SER A 4 -5.72 -20.21 12.83
C SER A 4 -5.14 -18.82 12.57
N LYS A 5 -5.29 -17.91 13.55
CA LYS A 5 -4.88 -16.48 13.53
C LYS A 5 -3.36 -16.25 13.76
N LYS A 6 -2.48 -17.24 13.54
CA LYS A 6 -1.11 -17.19 14.09
C LYS A 6 0.04 -16.58 13.23
N PRO A 7 -0.03 -16.29 11.92
CA PRO A 7 1.19 -15.84 11.23
C PRO A 7 1.44 -14.32 11.25
N ILE A 8 0.41 -13.47 11.32
CA ILE A 8 0.57 -12.01 11.13
C ILE A 8 1.29 -11.35 12.29
N THR A 9 0.93 -11.71 13.52
CA THR A 9 1.56 -11.17 14.73
C THR A 9 3.07 -11.42 14.75
N LYS A 10 3.51 -12.57 14.22
CA LYS A 10 4.92 -12.97 14.18
C LYS A 10 5.76 -12.10 13.22
N TYR A 11 5.19 -11.66 12.11
CA TYR A 11 5.89 -10.83 11.11
C TYR A 11 5.90 -9.34 11.48
N ILE A 12 4.83 -8.85 12.09
CA ILE A 12 4.80 -7.46 12.60
C ILE A 12 5.77 -7.32 13.77
N THR A 13 5.83 -8.30 14.67
CA THR A 13 6.83 -8.34 15.74
C THR A 13 8.25 -8.41 15.19
N TRP A 14 8.48 -9.16 14.11
CA TRP A 14 9.78 -9.24 13.43
C TRP A 14 10.18 -7.94 12.73
N ALA A 15 9.26 -7.25 12.05
CA ALA A 15 9.53 -5.95 11.43
C ALA A 15 9.86 -4.87 12.47
N ILE A 16 9.21 -4.91 13.63
CA ILE A 16 9.51 -4.03 14.77
C ILE A 16 10.85 -4.41 15.42
N VAL A 17 11.16 -5.71 15.52
CA VAL A 17 12.41 -6.22 16.12
C VAL A 17 13.62 -6.02 15.19
N THR A 18 13.45 -6.17 13.86
CA THR A 18 14.56 -5.95 12.92
C THR A 18 14.90 -4.47 12.73
N SER A 19 13.95 -3.55 12.98
CA SER A 19 14.25 -2.12 13.03
C SER A 19 15.09 -1.71 14.25
N GLN A 20 15.22 -2.58 15.26
CA GLN A 20 16.05 -2.34 16.44
C GLN A 20 17.52 -2.78 16.27
N ILE A 21 17.89 -3.49 15.18
CA ILE A 21 19.19 -4.18 15.10
C ILE A 21 20.35 -3.32 14.54
N SER A 22 20.17 -2.07 14.15
CA SER A 22 21.29 -1.27 13.65
C SER A 22 21.16 0.25 13.76
N LEU A 23 20.57 0.77 14.85
CA LEU A 23 20.69 2.19 15.14
C LEU A 23 21.90 2.43 16.05
N PRO A 24 22.84 3.31 15.67
CA PRO A 24 23.89 3.71 16.60
C PRO A 24 23.24 4.41 17.80
N VAL A 25 23.60 3.97 18.98
CA VAL A 25 23.21 4.55 20.26
C VAL A 25 23.54 6.02 20.28
N ILE A 26 22.52 6.88 20.30
CA ILE A 26 22.63 8.30 20.59
C ILE A 26 21.70 8.57 21.77
N ALA A 27 22.29 9.11 22.83
CA ALA A 27 21.70 9.28 24.14
C ALA A 27 20.60 10.37 24.17
N ASP A 28 19.64 10.18 25.05
CA ASP A 28 18.63 11.08 25.64
C ASP A 28 17.29 11.35 24.92
N SER A 29 17.13 11.17 23.60
CA SER A 29 15.79 11.23 22.96
C SER A 29 15.14 9.87 22.77
N ASP A 30 15.86 8.79 23.04
CA ASP A 30 15.46 7.41 22.71
C ASP A 30 14.28 6.89 23.54
N SER A 31 14.14 7.36 24.78
CA SER A 31 13.08 6.85 25.69
C SER A 31 11.68 7.30 25.26
N GLU A 32 11.54 8.49 24.70
CA GLU A 32 10.24 9.03 24.25
C GLU A 32 9.82 8.42 22.92
N ILE A 33 10.75 8.25 21.99
CA ILE A 33 10.49 7.59 20.69
C ILE A 33 10.17 6.11 20.92
N GLN A 34 10.91 5.42 21.77
CA GLN A 34 10.64 4.04 22.13
C GLN A 34 9.29 3.90 22.85
N SER A 35 8.94 4.83 23.74
CA SER A 35 7.66 4.84 24.45
C SER A 35 6.49 5.11 23.48
N TRP A 36 6.68 6.00 22.51
CA TRP A 36 5.67 6.28 21.48
C TRP A 36 5.48 5.09 20.52
N ILE A 37 6.58 4.48 20.03
CA ILE A 37 6.53 3.27 19.21
C ILE A 37 5.86 2.13 19.99
N ALA A 38 6.25 1.92 21.24
CA ALA A 38 5.65 0.93 22.11
C ALA A 38 4.17 1.24 22.42
N GLY A 39 3.83 2.49 22.66
CA GLY A 39 2.46 2.96 22.88
C GLY A 39 1.57 2.77 21.65
N THR A 40 2.08 3.10 20.46
CA THR A 40 1.37 2.89 19.19
C THR A 40 1.23 1.38 18.89
N ALA A 41 2.29 0.60 19.08
CA ALA A 41 2.26 -0.85 18.92
C ALA A 41 1.29 -1.51 19.93
N SER A 42 1.27 -1.05 21.17
CA SER A 42 0.37 -1.57 22.21
C SER A 42 -1.10 -1.20 21.96
N SER A 43 -1.39 -0.04 21.38
CA SER A 43 -2.74 0.38 21.02
C SER A 43 -3.30 -0.37 19.81
N ILE A 44 -2.43 -0.78 18.89
CA ILE A 44 -2.81 -1.53 17.67
C ILE A 44 -2.86 -3.05 17.92
N SER A 45 -2.00 -3.55 18.81
CA SER A 45 -1.84 -4.98 19.07
C SER A 45 -3.13 -5.72 19.49
N PRO A 46 -4.00 -5.20 20.38
CA PRO A 46 -5.26 -5.85 20.71
C PRO A 46 -6.18 -5.99 19.50
N HIS A 47 -6.29 -4.93 18.67
CA HIS A 47 -7.13 -4.91 17.49
C HIS A 47 -6.63 -5.85 16.37
N LEU A 48 -5.30 -6.05 16.29
CA LEU A 48 -4.72 -7.08 15.43
C LEU A 48 -5.08 -8.50 15.88
N GLN A 49 -5.11 -8.74 17.19
CA GLN A 49 -5.44 -10.07 17.75
C GLN A 49 -6.93 -10.40 17.65
N GLU A 50 -7.78 -9.41 17.85
CA GLU A 50 -9.24 -9.55 17.82
C GLU A 50 -9.84 -9.46 16.41
N GLY A 51 -9.07 -9.05 15.40
CA GLY A 51 -9.54 -8.83 14.03
C GLY A 51 -10.42 -7.58 13.88
N THR A 52 -10.35 -6.66 14.83
CA THR A 52 -11.11 -5.39 14.87
C THR A 52 -10.29 -4.19 14.39
N LEU A 53 -9.09 -4.43 13.83
CA LEU A 53 -8.19 -3.37 13.37
C LEU A 53 -8.82 -2.51 12.27
N GLU A 54 -9.61 -3.11 11.40
CA GLU A 54 -10.33 -2.40 10.33
C GLU A 54 -11.32 -1.40 10.92
N ASP A 55 -12.15 -1.84 11.88
CA ASP A 55 -13.14 -0.98 12.53
C ASP A 55 -12.45 0.11 13.36
N TYR A 56 -11.38 -0.22 14.06
CA TYR A 56 -10.55 0.74 14.79
C TYR A 56 -9.95 1.78 13.86
N ALA A 57 -9.34 1.37 12.75
CA ALA A 57 -8.75 2.26 11.76
C ALA A 57 -9.81 3.14 11.08
N LYS A 58 -10.93 2.57 10.63
CA LYS A 58 -12.07 3.33 10.06
C LYS A 58 -12.65 4.32 11.05
N GLY A 59 -12.80 3.92 12.32
CA GLY A 59 -13.26 4.81 13.40
C GLY A 59 -12.32 5.98 13.63
N LYS A 60 -11.00 5.74 13.64
CA LYS A 60 -9.98 6.79 13.78
C LYS A 60 -9.96 7.72 12.57
N ILE A 61 -10.10 7.21 11.36
CA ILE A 61 -10.08 8.03 10.13
C ILE A 61 -11.34 8.86 9.99
N LYS A 62 -12.52 8.30 10.27
CA LYS A 62 -13.78 9.08 10.28
C LYS A 62 -13.77 10.19 11.34
N ALA A 63 -13.01 9.99 12.43
CA ALA A 63 -12.83 10.97 13.49
C ALA A 63 -11.74 12.01 13.18
N LEU A 64 -10.84 11.75 12.23
CA LEU A 64 -9.70 12.61 11.91
C LEU A 64 -10.06 14.05 11.50
N PRO A 65 -11.07 14.34 10.65
CA PRO A 65 -11.32 15.72 10.24
C PRO A 65 -11.73 16.66 11.36
N GLY A 66 -12.34 16.14 12.43
CA GLY A 66 -12.80 16.98 13.56
C GLY A 66 -11.97 16.83 14.84
N GLN A 67 -11.50 15.62 15.15
CA GLN A 67 -10.80 15.33 16.39
C GLN A 67 -9.27 15.38 16.25
N ALA A 68 -8.73 15.08 15.06
CA ALA A 68 -7.29 15.22 14.82
C ALA A 68 -6.85 16.69 14.90
N ALA A 69 -7.66 17.62 14.37
CA ALA A 69 -7.39 19.04 14.54
C ALA A 69 -7.42 19.46 16.01
N ASN A 70 -8.27 18.86 16.83
CA ASN A 70 -8.40 19.22 18.24
C ASN A 70 -7.46 18.45 19.18
N HIS A 71 -7.14 17.18 18.90
CA HIS A 71 -6.21 16.37 19.73
C HIS A 71 -4.74 16.55 19.34
N LEU A 72 -4.46 16.78 18.07
CA LEU A 72 -3.11 17.07 17.59
C LEU A 72 -2.65 18.49 17.91
N VAL A 73 -3.59 19.39 18.22
CA VAL A 73 -3.32 20.75 18.70
C VAL A 73 -2.97 20.77 20.19
N ASN A 74 -3.20 19.69 20.95
CA ASN A 74 -2.79 19.62 22.34
C ASN A 74 -1.25 19.66 22.46
N GLU A 75 -0.78 20.57 23.31
CA GLU A 75 0.61 20.99 23.47
C GLU A 75 1.64 19.86 23.67
N GLY A 76 1.22 18.67 24.09
CA GLY A 76 2.10 17.51 24.30
C GLY A 76 2.69 16.91 23.01
N MET A 77 1.93 16.86 21.89
CA MET A 77 2.48 16.40 20.61
C MET A 77 3.31 17.46 19.90
N LYS A 78 3.00 18.75 20.12
CA LYS A 78 3.82 19.86 19.60
C LYS A 78 5.24 19.88 20.21
N SER A 79 5.40 19.44 21.45
CA SER A 79 6.70 19.41 22.11
C SER A 79 7.53 18.18 21.74
N ALA A 80 6.87 17.04 21.43
CA ALA A 80 7.56 15.80 21.11
C ALA A 80 7.93 15.68 19.61
N PHE A 81 7.07 16.22 18.72
CA PHE A 81 7.28 16.12 17.26
C PHE A 81 6.82 17.41 16.55
N PRO A 82 7.59 18.51 16.64
CA PRO A 82 7.18 19.82 16.12
C PRO A 82 7.08 19.90 14.59
N GLU A 83 7.50 18.89 13.87
CA GLU A 83 7.72 18.95 12.42
C GLU A 83 7.07 17.81 11.62
N ILE A 84 6.05 17.15 12.19
CA ILE A 84 5.28 16.13 11.48
C ILE A 84 4.50 16.77 10.32
N ILE A 85 4.51 16.11 9.18
CA ILE A 85 3.69 16.48 8.02
C ILE A 85 2.60 15.44 7.85
N PHE A 86 1.36 15.90 7.71
CA PHE A 86 0.22 15.07 7.38
C PHE A 86 -0.22 15.33 5.95
N ARG A 87 -0.57 14.26 5.25
CA ARG A 87 -1.20 14.30 3.96
C ARG A 87 -2.47 13.46 4.01
N GLY A 88 -3.61 14.06 3.76
CA GLY A 88 -4.88 13.37 3.61
C GLY A 88 -5.48 13.66 2.25
N GLY A 89 -6.17 12.70 1.65
CA GLY A 89 -6.74 12.92 0.33
C GLY A 89 -7.76 11.90 -0.10
N VAL A 90 -8.35 12.20 -1.26
CA VAL A 90 -9.24 11.31 -1.98
C VAL A 90 -8.72 11.13 -3.39
N ASN A 91 -8.76 9.91 -3.88
CA ASN A 91 -8.43 9.55 -5.25
C ASN A 91 -9.71 9.21 -6.01
N LEU A 92 -9.76 9.65 -7.25
CA LEU A 92 -10.85 9.44 -8.18
C LEU A 92 -10.35 8.67 -9.40
N GLU A 93 -11.24 7.93 -10.04
CA GLU A 93 -10.99 7.23 -11.29
C GLU A 93 -12.01 7.65 -12.36
N ASP A 94 -12.03 6.98 -13.50
CA ASP A 94 -12.83 7.28 -14.68
C ASP A 94 -14.23 7.82 -14.36
N GLY A 95 -14.54 9.02 -14.89
CA GLY A 95 -15.81 9.69 -14.66
C GLY A 95 -15.97 10.31 -13.27
N ALA A 96 -14.87 10.63 -12.59
CA ALA A 96 -14.82 11.20 -11.25
C ALA A 96 -15.46 10.30 -10.17
N LYS A 97 -15.41 9.00 -10.36
CA LYS A 97 -15.84 8.03 -9.36
C LYS A 97 -14.84 7.97 -8.21
N TYR A 98 -15.35 7.85 -6.99
CA TYR A 98 -14.50 7.62 -5.82
C TYR A 98 -13.74 6.29 -5.97
N ARG A 99 -12.43 6.33 -5.76
CA ARG A 99 -11.55 5.16 -5.76
C ARG A 99 -11.07 4.82 -4.37
N SER A 100 -10.47 5.77 -3.68
CA SER A 100 -9.90 5.53 -2.35
C SER A 100 -9.77 6.82 -1.56
N SER A 101 -9.70 6.66 -0.24
CA SER A 101 -9.19 7.67 0.67
C SER A 101 -7.77 7.33 1.10
N GLU A 102 -6.95 8.33 1.30
CA GLU A 102 -5.59 8.17 1.78
C GLU A 102 -5.29 9.07 2.97
N PHE A 103 -4.41 8.60 3.83
CA PHE A 103 -3.85 9.36 4.92
C PHE A 103 -2.41 8.92 5.13
N ASP A 104 -1.50 9.88 5.14
CA ASP A 104 -0.08 9.65 5.40
C ASP A 104 0.44 10.58 6.48
N MET A 105 1.43 10.11 7.20
CA MET A 105 2.17 10.85 8.20
C MET A 105 3.67 10.70 7.93
N PHE A 106 4.37 11.81 7.77
CA PHE A 106 5.81 11.86 7.66
C PHE A 106 6.39 12.37 8.97
N ILE A 107 7.33 11.61 9.55
CA ILE A 107 7.89 11.82 10.89
C ILE A 107 9.40 11.99 10.75
N PRO A 108 9.92 13.22 10.80
CA PRO A 108 11.36 13.43 10.96
C PRO A 108 11.83 12.83 12.29
N VAL A 109 12.81 11.91 12.24
CA VAL A 109 13.35 11.26 13.45
C VAL A 109 14.64 11.92 13.88
N GLN A 110 15.56 12.09 12.93
CA GLN A 110 16.83 12.76 13.18
C GLN A 110 17.22 13.58 11.94
N GLU A 111 17.33 14.88 12.10
CA GLU A 111 17.70 15.79 11.03
C GLU A 111 18.99 16.52 11.35
N THR A 112 19.85 16.63 10.34
CA THR A 112 21.07 17.45 10.35
C THR A 112 20.99 18.47 9.21
N THR A 113 21.99 19.30 9.04
CA THR A 113 22.09 20.24 7.92
C THR A 113 22.09 19.55 6.55
N SER A 114 22.54 18.29 6.46
CA SER A 114 22.72 17.55 5.20
C SER A 114 21.98 16.21 5.15
N SER A 115 21.40 15.73 6.24
CA SER A 115 20.76 14.42 6.27
C SER A 115 19.48 14.40 7.08
N LEU A 116 18.63 13.41 6.78
CA LEU A 116 17.39 13.14 7.50
C LEU A 116 17.14 11.64 7.59
N LEU A 117 16.99 11.12 8.81
CA LEU A 117 16.34 9.86 9.10
C LEU A 117 14.84 10.13 9.37
N PHE A 118 13.95 9.39 8.73
CA PHE A 118 12.52 9.60 8.86
C PHE A 118 11.74 8.29 8.95
N GLY A 119 10.57 8.36 9.58
CA GLY A 119 9.52 7.36 9.50
C GLY A 119 8.36 7.85 8.63
N GLN A 120 7.65 6.92 8.01
CA GLN A 120 6.43 7.21 7.28
C GLN A 120 5.38 6.16 7.61
N LEU A 121 4.16 6.63 7.91
CA LEU A 121 2.98 5.80 8.07
C LEU A 121 1.98 6.17 6.99
N GLY A 122 1.28 5.18 6.45
CA GLY A 122 0.27 5.39 5.43
C GLY A 122 -0.94 4.51 5.69
N PHE A 123 -2.09 5.01 5.31
CA PHE A 123 -3.36 4.28 5.33
C PHE A 123 -4.10 4.57 4.04
N ARG A 124 -4.66 3.51 3.44
CA ARG A 124 -5.50 3.59 2.25
C ARG A 124 -6.71 2.72 2.42
N ASP A 125 -7.88 3.29 2.15
CA ASP A 125 -9.14 2.57 2.17
C ASP A 125 -9.80 2.63 0.79
N HIS A 126 -9.94 1.47 0.18
CA HIS A 126 -10.60 1.27 -1.10
C HIS A 126 -11.99 0.71 -0.83
N ASP A 127 -13.00 1.57 -0.82
CA ASP A 127 -14.40 1.18 -0.52
C ASP A 127 -15.15 0.72 -1.78
N ASN A 128 -14.46 0.55 -2.91
CA ASN A 128 -15.07 0.28 -4.20
C ASN A 128 -14.46 -0.88 -4.98
N SER A 129 -15.23 -1.37 -5.91
CA SER A 129 -15.11 -2.53 -6.77
C SER A 129 -13.74 -2.84 -7.37
N SER A 130 -12.86 -1.86 -7.55
CA SER A 130 -11.57 -2.06 -8.19
C SER A 130 -10.55 -2.81 -7.34
N PHE A 131 -10.65 -2.71 -6.00
CA PHE A 131 -9.77 -3.39 -5.04
C PHE A 131 -10.53 -4.20 -3.99
N ASP A 132 -11.79 -4.58 -4.27
CA ASP A 132 -12.66 -5.39 -3.40
C ASP A 132 -12.74 -4.91 -1.94
N GLY A 133 -12.80 -3.59 -1.75
CA GLY A 133 -12.86 -3.00 -0.42
C GLY A 133 -11.60 -3.30 0.42
N ARG A 134 -10.42 -3.35 -0.19
CA ARG A 134 -9.16 -3.58 0.52
C ARG A 134 -8.73 -2.35 1.30
N THR A 135 -8.14 -2.61 2.45
CA THR A 135 -7.59 -1.57 3.31
C THR A 135 -6.11 -1.84 3.55
N TYR A 136 -5.28 -0.86 3.20
CA TYR A 136 -3.82 -0.98 3.32
C TYR A 136 -3.27 -0.11 4.42
N VAL A 137 -2.31 -0.66 5.17
CA VAL A 137 -1.45 0.07 6.10
C VAL A 137 -0.02 -0.05 5.60
N ASN A 138 0.66 1.09 5.48
CA ASN A 138 2.04 1.17 5.02
C ASN A 138 2.90 1.73 6.17
N VAL A 139 3.98 1.05 6.49
CA VAL A 139 4.95 1.48 7.50
C VAL A 139 6.32 1.50 6.86
N GLY A 140 6.98 2.63 6.87
CA GLY A 140 8.28 2.81 6.24
C GLY A 140 9.28 3.56 7.08
N VAL A 141 10.53 3.34 6.76
CA VAL A 141 11.68 4.10 7.28
C VAL A 141 12.58 4.44 6.11
N GLY A 142 13.15 5.64 6.13
CA GLY A 142 14.07 6.08 5.09
C GLY A 142 15.14 7.01 5.61
N TYR A 143 16.21 7.10 4.85
CA TYR A 143 17.31 7.98 5.11
C TYR A 143 17.66 8.78 3.86
N ARG A 144 17.84 10.08 3.99
CA ARG A 144 18.24 10.99 2.91
C ARG A 144 19.50 11.72 3.30
N GLN A 145 20.40 11.86 2.32
CA GLN A 145 21.69 12.54 2.48
C GLN A 145 21.97 13.47 1.30
N GLU A 146 22.34 14.70 1.59
CA GLU A 146 22.83 15.62 0.58
C GLU A 146 24.31 15.39 0.29
N VAL A 147 24.65 15.16 -0.98
CA VAL A 147 26.00 14.89 -1.47
C VAL A 147 26.22 15.70 -2.74
N ASN A 148 27.16 16.64 -2.72
CA ASN A 148 27.53 17.46 -3.88
C ASN A 148 26.34 18.17 -4.57
N GLY A 149 25.38 18.65 -3.77
CA GLY A 149 24.20 19.34 -4.25
C GLY A 149 23.10 18.41 -4.85
N TRP A 150 23.26 17.09 -4.70
CA TRP A 150 22.22 16.08 -4.93
C TRP A 150 21.69 15.58 -3.59
N LEU A 151 20.38 15.41 -3.47
CA LEU A 151 19.81 14.72 -2.32
C LEU A 151 19.53 13.26 -2.73
N LEU A 152 20.23 12.33 -2.09
CA LEU A 152 20.10 10.90 -2.31
C LEU A 152 19.30 10.29 -1.15
N GLY A 153 18.41 9.36 -1.44
CA GLY A 153 17.59 8.69 -0.45
C GLY A 153 17.49 7.19 -0.67
N VAL A 154 17.36 6.47 0.43
CA VAL A 154 16.99 5.05 0.46
C VAL A 154 15.87 4.83 1.45
N ASN A 155 14.99 3.89 1.17
CA ASN A 155 13.86 3.59 2.03
C ASN A 155 13.47 2.11 1.98
N THR A 156 12.74 1.68 2.99
CA THR A 156 12.10 0.36 3.02
C THR A 156 10.72 0.48 3.63
N PHE A 157 9.80 -0.36 3.15
CA PHE A 157 8.41 -0.38 3.58
C PHE A 157 7.91 -1.78 3.84
N LEU A 158 7.02 -1.89 4.82
CA LEU A 158 6.12 -3.01 5.03
C LEU A 158 4.71 -2.53 4.71
N ASP A 159 4.06 -3.19 3.76
CA ASP A 159 2.67 -2.92 3.38
C ASP A 159 1.79 -4.09 3.82
N ALA A 160 0.71 -3.81 4.50
CA ALA A 160 -0.24 -4.80 4.98
C ALA A 160 -1.63 -4.55 4.42
N ASP A 161 -2.21 -5.53 3.74
CA ASP A 161 -3.65 -5.62 3.52
C ASP A 161 -4.27 -6.21 4.79
N ILE A 162 -4.92 -5.35 5.57
CA ILE A 162 -5.43 -5.76 6.89
C ILE A 162 -6.70 -6.60 6.78
N ARG A 163 -7.45 -6.48 5.68
CA ARG A 163 -8.69 -7.21 5.45
C ARG A 163 -8.43 -8.66 5.05
N TYR A 164 -7.52 -8.88 4.12
CA TYR A 164 -7.20 -10.22 3.60
C TYR A 164 -5.84 -10.75 4.07
N SER A 165 -5.21 -10.00 4.98
CA SER A 165 -3.98 -10.43 5.67
C SER A 165 -2.80 -10.71 4.74
N HIS A 166 -2.66 -9.96 3.66
CA HIS A 166 -1.47 -10.00 2.81
C HIS A 166 -0.41 -9.02 3.28
N LEU A 167 0.85 -9.42 3.14
CA LEU A 167 2.01 -8.59 3.45
C LEU A 167 2.93 -8.49 2.23
N ARG A 168 3.37 -7.26 1.93
CA ARG A 168 4.35 -6.95 0.89
C ARG A 168 5.52 -6.18 1.49
N GLY A 169 6.74 -6.55 1.14
CA GLY A 169 7.94 -5.75 1.37
C GLY A 169 8.22 -4.83 0.20
N GLY A 170 8.81 -3.66 0.47
CA GLY A 170 9.30 -2.74 -0.53
C GLY A 170 10.65 -2.15 -0.15
N ILE A 171 11.53 -1.97 -1.14
CA ILE A 171 12.76 -1.20 -1.00
C ILE A 171 12.80 -0.15 -2.10
N GLY A 172 13.31 1.03 -1.80
CA GLY A 172 13.34 2.14 -2.75
C GLY A 172 14.61 2.97 -2.68
N GLY A 173 14.92 3.62 -3.81
CA GLY A 173 15.95 4.63 -3.94
C GLY A 173 15.36 5.93 -4.50
N GLU A 174 15.89 7.06 -4.04
CA GLU A 174 15.42 8.39 -4.42
C GLU A 174 16.61 9.29 -4.78
N VAL A 175 16.42 10.10 -5.79
CA VAL A 175 17.40 11.12 -6.20
C VAL A 175 16.67 12.41 -6.47
N TYR A 176 17.07 13.48 -5.81
CA TYR A 176 16.51 14.82 -6.01
C TYR A 176 17.61 15.79 -6.44
N LYS A 177 17.23 16.66 -7.35
CA LYS A 177 18.08 17.79 -7.75
C LYS A 177 17.19 18.98 -8.04
N ASP A 178 17.25 19.98 -7.17
CA ASP A 178 16.42 21.18 -7.26
C ASP A 178 14.92 20.83 -7.45
N SER A 179 14.32 21.19 -8.57
CA SER A 179 12.92 20.94 -8.90
C SER A 179 12.64 19.57 -9.54
N MET A 180 13.65 18.68 -9.63
CA MET A 180 13.52 17.35 -10.20
C MET A 180 13.63 16.28 -9.12
N ALA A 181 12.76 15.28 -9.18
CA ALA A 181 12.79 14.11 -8.33
C ALA A 181 12.69 12.83 -9.18
N PHE A 182 13.47 11.82 -8.81
CA PHE A 182 13.45 10.50 -9.40
C PHE A 182 13.37 9.48 -8.27
N SER A 183 12.51 8.47 -8.42
CA SER A 183 12.43 7.34 -7.50
C SER A 183 12.33 6.02 -8.25
N GLY A 184 12.85 4.97 -7.63
CA GLY A 184 12.71 3.61 -8.10
C GLY A 184 12.44 2.70 -6.92
N ASN A 185 11.39 1.88 -7.01
CA ASN A 185 10.94 1.01 -5.93
C ASN A 185 10.82 -0.43 -6.45
N TYR A 186 11.19 -1.39 -5.61
CA TYR A 186 11.01 -2.81 -5.86
C TYR A 186 10.15 -3.44 -4.78
N TYR A 187 9.21 -4.31 -5.19
CA TYR A 187 8.20 -4.92 -4.34
C TYR A 187 8.30 -6.44 -4.37
N PHE A 188 8.10 -7.07 -3.21
CA PHE A 188 8.13 -8.53 -3.09
C PHE A 188 7.12 -9.04 -2.05
N PRO A 189 6.48 -10.19 -2.30
CA PRO A 189 5.54 -10.77 -1.35
C PRO A 189 6.25 -11.28 -0.10
N LEU A 190 5.66 -10.99 1.06
CA LEU A 190 6.04 -11.57 2.35
C LEU A 190 5.06 -12.67 2.78
N THR A 191 3.87 -12.71 2.17
CA THR A 191 2.88 -13.77 2.35
C THR A 191 2.77 -14.63 1.11
N GLY A 192 2.50 -15.92 1.33
CA GLY A 192 2.25 -16.89 0.27
C GLY A 192 0.85 -16.77 -0.34
N TRP A 193 0.53 -17.74 -1.19
CA TRP A 193 -0.77 -17.85 -1.83
C TRP A 193 -1.88 -18.15 -0.84
N LYS A 194 -3.00 -17.45 -0.96
CA LYS A 194 -4.23 -17.63 -0.19
C LYS A 194 -5.41 -17.63 -1.13
N THR A 195 -6.53 -18.23 -0.73
CA THR A 195 -7.79 -18.17 -1.49
C THR A 195 -8.15 -16.70 -1.73
N SER A 196 -8.40 -16.37 -3.01
CA SER A 196 -8.77 -15.02 -3.41
C SER A 196 -10.17 -14.65 -2.93
N ALA A 197 -10.32 -13.40 -2.52
CA ALA A 197 -11.61 -12.80 -2.25
C ALA A 197 -12.20 -12.14 -3.51
N ALA A 198 -11.34 -11.72 -4.44
CA ALA A 198 -11.71 -10.99 -5.65
C ALA A 198 -12.13 -11.91 -6.80
N HIS A 199 -11.46 -13.05 -6.94
CA HIS A 199 -11.67 -13.98 -8.04
C HIS A 199 -11.98 -15.37 -7.53
N GLU A 200 -13.18 -15.85 -7.83
CA GLU A 200 -13.57 -17.22 -7.52
C GLU A 200 -12.60 -18.23 -8.14
N LEU A 201 -12.37 -19.35 -7.46
CA LEU A 201 -11.50 -20.45 -7.90
C LEU A 201 -10.03 -20.05 -8.14
N HIS A 202 -9.61 -18.90 -7.61
CA HIS A 202 -8.22 -18.45 -7.65
C HIS A 202 -7.62 -18.35 -6.24
N ASP A 203 -6.31 -18.54 -6.17
CA ASP A 203 -5.49 -18.08 -5.06
C ASP A 203 -4.85 -16.75 -5.44
N GLU A 204 -4.59 -15.91 -4.45
CA GLU A 204 -3.94 -14.61 -4.61
C GLU A 204 -2.75 -14.43 -3.68
N ARG A 205 -1.81 -13.59 -4.08
CA ARG A 205 -0.72 -13.07 -3.25
C ARG A 205 -0.24 -11.73 -3.79
N PRO A 206 0.50 -10.91 -3.01
CA PRO A 206 1.19 -9.75 -3.55
C PRO A 206 2.10 -10.13 -4.72
N ALA A 207 2.07 -9.36 -5.79
CA ALA A 207 2.93 -9.57 -6.95
C ALA A 207 4.35 -9.06 -6.68
N TYR A 208 5.36 -9.70 -7.30
CA TYR A 208 6.66 -9.07 -7.48
C TYR A 208 6.53 -7.97 -8.51
N GLY A 209 7.25 -6.88 -8.32
CA GLY A 209 7.23 -5.79 -9.30
C GLY A 209 8.17 -4.66 -8.94
N PHE A 210 8.20 -3.66 -9.81
CA PHE A 210 8.92 -2.42 -9.57
C PHE A 210 8.19 -1.25 -10.21
N ASP A 211 8.46 -0.05 -9.72
CA ASP A 211 8.11 1.20 -10.39
C ASP A 211 9.30 2.15 -10.49
N LEU A 212 9.23 3.00 -11.50
CA LEU A 212 10.10 4.14 -11.72
C LEU A 212 9.23 5.38 -11.84
N ARG A 213 9.57 6.43 -11.12
CA ARG A 213 8.80 7.67 -11.07
C ARG A 213 9.71 8.87 -11.24
N THR A 214 9.20 9.88 -11.89
CA THR A 214 9.85 11.19 -11.95
C THR A 214 8.83 12.29 -11.80
N LYS A 215 9.21 13.32 -11.07
CA LYS A 215 8.44 14.54 -10.89
C LYS A 215 9.31 15.73 -11.21
N GLY A 216 8.79 16.64 -12.02
CA GLY A 216 9.46 17.89 -12.37
C GLY A 216 8.54 19.08 -12.11
N THR A 217 9.05 20.07 -11.39
CA THR A 217 8.34 21.35 -11.14
C THR A 217 8.97 22.44 -11.97
N LEU A 218 8.14 23.26 -12.62
CA LEU A 218 8.62 24.38 -13.41
C LEU A 218 9.11 25.49 -12.47
N PRO A 219 10.38 25.93 -12.55
CA PRO A 219 10.92 26.96 -11.64
C PRO A 219 10.14 28.27 -11.65
N ASP A 220 9.70 28.71 -12.84
CA ASP A 220 8.94 29.95 -13.02
C ASP A 220 7.45 29.82 -12.65
N PHE A 221 6.96 28.57 -12.52
CA PHE A 221 5.58 28.24 -12.16
C PHE A 221 5.58 27.16 -11.09
N PRO A 222 6.02 27.46 -9.87
CA PRO A 222 6.26 26.45 -8.82
C PRO A 222 5.01 25.70 -8.36
N TRP A 223 3.84 26.23 -8.67
CA TRP A 223 2.55 25.59 -8.40
C TRP A 223 2.17 24.49 -9.39
N PHE A 224 2.94 24.31 -10.50
CA PHE A 224 2.71 23.25 -11.46
C PHE A 224 3.88 22.26 -11.52
N SER A 225 3.55 20.97 -11.43
CA SER A 225 4.49 19.87 -11.61
C SER A 225 3.94 18.87 -12.61
N GLY A 226 4.85 18.24 -13.36
CA GLY A 226 4.55 17.08 -14.19
C GLY A 226 5.10 15.81 -13.53
N GLU A 227 4.37 14.71 -13.63
CA GLU A 227 4.77 13.39 -13.15
C GLU A 227 4.76 12.38 -14.30
N LEU A 228 5.76 11.49 -14.33
CA LEU A 228 5.76 10.32 -15.19
C LEU A 228 6.02 9.09 -14.34
N THR A 229 5.32 8.02 -14.66
CA THR A 229 5.40 6.74 -13.94
C THR A 229 5.55 5.60 -14.95
N TYR A 230 6.40 4.65 -14.63
CA TYR A 230 6.48 3.35 -15.30
C TYR A 230 6.44 2.26 -14.23
N GLU A 231 5.58 1.26 -14.45
CA GLU A 231 5.39 0.14 -13.52
C GLU A 231 5.45 -1.18 -14.27
N GLN A 232 6.05 -2.19 -13.65
CA GLN A 232 6.04 -3.56 -14.14
C GLN A 232 5.84 -4.52 -12.98
N TYR A 233 4.88 -5.44 -13.13
CA TYR A 233 4.65 -6.51 -12.17
C TYR A 233 4.72 -7.88 -12.84
N TYR A 234 5.03 -8.92 -12.06
CA TYR A 234 5.33 -10.24 -12.58
C TYR A 234 4.36 -11.30 -12.06
N GLY A 235 3.84 -12.10 -12.97
CA GLY A 235 2.92 -13.20 -12.71
C GLY A 235 2.14 -13.58 -13.96
N ASP A 236 1.55 -14.77 -13.99
CA ASP A 236 0.74 -15.20 -15.14
C ASP A 236 -0.60 -14.47 -15.20
N LYS A 237 -1.17 -14.12 -14.05
CA LYS A 237 -2.41 -13.37 -13.92
C LYS A 237 -2.20 -12.28 -12.87
N VAL A 238 -2.06 -11.03 -13.27
CA VAL A 238 -1.85 -9.88 -12.37
C VAL A 238 -2.86 -8.81 -12.72
N ASP A 239 -3.55 -8.27 -11.71
CA ASP A 239 -4.42 -7.11 -11.84
C ASP A 239 -3.63 -5.85 -11.47
N LEU A 240 -3.05 -5.20 -12.48
CA LEU A 240 -2.19 -4.03 -12.26
C LEU A 240 -2.98 -2.76 -11.92
N LEU A 241 -4.12 -2.56 -12.57
CA LEU A 241 -4.95 -1.35 -12.37
C LEU A 241 -6.00 -1.52 -11.26
N GLY A 242 -6.19 -2.75 -10.77
CA GLY A 242 -7.26 -3.06 -9.81
C GLY A 242 -8.65 -3.03 -10.43
N ASN A 243 -8.75 -3.24 -11.74
CA ASN A 243 -10.00 -3.19 -12.51
C ASN A 243 -10.57 -4.57 -12.86
N GLY A 244 -9.99 -5.64 -12.29
CA GLY A 244 -10.36 -7.03 -12.55
C GLY A 244 -9.76 -7.62 -13.83
N THR A 245 -8.98 -6.85 -14.60
CA THR A 245 -8.35 -7.33 -15.82
C THR A 245 -7.03 -8.03 -15.51
N LEU A 246 -7.02 -9.36 -15.64
CA LEU A 246 -5.84 -10.17 -15.38
C LEU A 246 -4.94 -10.26 -16.61
N SER A 247 -3.69 -9.87 -16.48
CA SER A 247 -2.70 -9.90 -17.55
C SER A 247 -1.41 -10.57 -17.10
N ARG A 248 -0.69 -11.18 -18.08
CA ARG A 248 0.60 -11.80 -17.80
C ARG A 248 1.71 -10.73 -17.84
N ASN A 249 2.46 -10.64 -16.74
CA ASN A 249 3.56 -9.69 -16.59
C ASN A 249 3.18 -8.27 -17.05
N PRO A 250 2.07 -7.68 -16.55
CA PRO A 250 1.61 -6.39 -17.03
C PRO A 250 2.60 -5.27 -16.73
N ARG A 251 2.57 -4.26 -17.58
CA ARG A 251 3.31 -3.01 -17.41
C ARG A 251 2.37 -1.84 -17.67
N ALA A 252 2.59 -0.74 -16.98
CA ALA A 252 1.84 0.48 -17.21
C ALA A 252 2.78 1.68 -17.31
N ALA A 253 2.41 2.62 -18.16
CA ALA A 253 3.00 3.95 -18.21
C ALA A 253 1.93 4.97 -17.85
N GLY A 254 2.31 5.98 -17.07
CA GLY A 254 1.40 7.04 -16.64
C GLY A 254 2.03 8.41 -16.72
N ALA A 255 1.18 9.42 -16.91
CA ALA A 255 1.55 10.81 -16.83
C ALA A 255 0.49 11.58 -16.03
N ALA A 256 0.92 12.57 -15.25
CA ALA A 256 0.00 13.40 -14.49
C ALA A 256 0.50 14.84 -14.43
N LEU A 257 -0.45 15.75 -14.23
CA LEU A 257 -0.23 17.14 -13.85
C LEU A 257 -0.66 17.32 -12.40
N VAL A 258 0.14 18.06 -11.67
CA VAL A 258 -0.10 18.41 -10.28
C VAL A 258 -0.15 19.91 -10.16
N TRP A 259 -1.16 20.42 -9.49
CA TRP A 259 -1.37 21.83 -9.22
C TRP A 259 -1.50 22.07 -7.72
N ASN A 260 -0.60 22.89 -7.19
CA ASN A 260 -0.59 23.31 -5.79
C ASN A 260 -0.97 24.79 -5.70
N PRO A 261 -2.28 25.17 -5.64
CA PRO A 261 -2.71 26.57 -5.55
C PRO A 261 -2.19 27.26 -4.29
N VAL A 262 -2.03 26.51 -3.23
CA VAL A 262 -1.46 26.91 -1.94
C VAL A 262 -0.63 25.72 -1.37
N PRO A 263 0.30 25.94 -0.43
CA PRO A 263 1.07 24.84 0.15
C PRO A 263 0.20 23.72 0.74
N LEU A 264 -0.94 24.08 1.33
CA LEU A 264 -1.88 23.16 1.96
C LEU A 264 -2.58 22.23 0.96
N LEU A 265 -2.79 22.65 -0.30
CA LEU A 265 -3.68 21.97 -1.24
C LEU A 265 -2.94 21.49 -2.48
N GLU A 266 -3.20 20.23 -2.85
CA GLU A 266 -2.72 19.62 -4.08
C GLU A 266 -3.89 19.03 -4.88
N VAL A 267 -3.94 19.36 -6.16
CA VAL A 267 -4.88 18.77 -7.13
C VAL A 267 -4.07 18.04 -8.18
N ARG A 268 -4.39 16.76 -8.41
CA ARG A 268 -3.72 15.91 -9.38
C ARG A 268 -4.71 15.44 -10.45
N ALA A 269 -4.28 15.46 -11.71
CA ALA A 269 -5.00 14.86 -12.82
C ALA A 269 -4.01 14.06 -13.68
N GLY A 270 -4.33 12.82 -13.96
CA GLY A 270 -3.43 11.92 -14.67
C GLY A 270 -4.15 10.88 -15.51
N TYR A 271 -3.34 10.17 -16.26
CA TYR A 271 -3.78 9.05 -17.09
C TYR A 271 -2.73 7.95 -17.04
N ARG A 272 -3.17 6.71 -16.91
CA ARG A 272 -2.32 5.52 -16.84
C ARG A 272 -2.82 4.49 -17.85
N ASP A 273 -1.90 3.93 -18.62
CA ASP A 273 -2.17 2.91 -19.65
C ASP A 273 -1.36 1.64 -19.35
N ALA A 274 -2.05 0.55 -19.17
CA ALA A 274 -1.49 -0.78 -18.97
C ALA A 274 -1.63 -1.67 -20.22
N GLY A 275 -1.86 -1.10 -21.39
CA GLY A 275 -2.03 -1.83 -22.65
C GLY A 275 -3.18 -2.84 -22.55
N ASN A 276 -2.87 -4.14 -22.63
CA ASN A 276 -3.89 -5.20 -22.52
C ASN A 276 -4.59 -5.24 -21.15
N GLY A 277 -4.04 -4.60 -20.13
CA GLY A 277 -4.66 -4.43 -18.81
C GLY A 277 -5.67 -3.27 -18.74
N GLY A 278 -5.85 -2.55 -19.86
CA GLY A 278 -6.72 -1.39 -19.96
C GLY A 278 -6.01 -0.08 -19.63
N SER A 279 -6.79 0.98 -19.56
CA SER A 279 -6.31 2.32 -19.22
C SER A 279 -7.25 2.98 -18.23
N GLN A 280 -6.76 4.00 -17.51
CA GLN A 280 -7.51 4.64 -16.43
C GLN A 280 -7.15 6.12 -16.35
N ALA A 281 -8.16 7.01 -16.31
CA ALA A 281 -7.98 8.38 -15.89
C ALA A 281 -7.95 8.45 -14.36
N GLU A 282 -7.06 9.25 -13.82
CA GLU A 282 -6.84 9.40 -12.37
C GLU A 282 -7.00 10.85 -11.96
N GLY A 283 -7.68 11.06 -10.86
CA GLY A 283 -7.81 12.36 -10.19
C GLY A 283 -7.45 12.24 -8.73
N GLY A 284 -7.01 13.34 -8.12
CA GLY A 284 -6.72 13.38 -6.70
C GLY A 284 -6.86 14.77 -6.12
N LEU A 285 -7.37 14.83 -4.91
CA LEU A 285 -7.38 16.03 -4.09
C LEU A 285 -6.71 15.69 -2.77
N ARG A 286 -5.64 16.42 -2.43
CA ARG A 286 -4.84 16.19 -1.21
C ARG A 286 -4.73 17.47 -0.40
N VAL A 287 -4.72 17.28 0.91
CA VAL A 287 -4.46 18.33 1.90
C VAL A 287 -3.15 17.97 2.60
N ASN A 288 -2.12 18.80 2.45
CA ASN A 288 -0.80 18.64 3.04
C ASN A 288 -0.68 19.62 4.22
N TYR A 289 -0.76 19.11 5.45
CA TYR A 289 -0.69 19.95 6.64
C TYR A 289 0.65 19.76 7.36
N SER A 290 1.40 20.84 7.50
CA SER A 290 2.69 20.86 8.22
C SER A 290 2.51 21.43 9.61
N PHE A 291 2.80 20.61 10.65
CA PHE A 291 2.83 21.10 12.04
C PHE A 291 3.96 22.10 12.24
N GLY A 292 3.72 23.06 13.11
CA GLY A 292 4.69 24.13 13.36
C GLY A 292 4.60 25.31 12.39
N THR A 293 4.00 25.13 11.21
CA THR A 293 3.75 26.22 10.25
C THR A 293 2.34 26.81 10.47
N PRO A 294 2.18 28.11 10.67
CA PRO A 294 0.87 28.74 10.83
C PRO A 294 -0.05 28.49 9.65
N LEU A 295 -1.33 28.25 9.91
CA LEU A 295 -2.31 27.92 8.86
C LEU A 295 -2.41 29.00 7.78
N HIS A 296 -2.31 30.30 8.15
CA HIS A 296 -2.36 31.38 7.19
C HIS A 296 -1.18 31.37 6.21
N GLU A 297 0.00 30.86 6.62
CA GLU A 297 1.14 30.67 5.75
C GLU A 297 0.94 29.50 4.80
N GLN A 298 0.31 28.42 5.26
CA GLN A 298 -0.02 27.25 4.44
C GLN A 298 -1.14 27.53 3.43
N LEU A 299 -1.97 28.54 3.67
CA LEU A 299 -3.03 29.02 2.78
C LEU A 299 -2.59 30.14 1.84
N ASP A 300 -1.40 30.72 2.01
CA ASP A 300 -0.91 31.79 1.18
C ASP A 300 -0.23 31.25 -0.09
N TYR A 301 -0.79 31.55 -1.26
CA TYR A 301 -0.25 31.12 -2.56
C TYR A 301 1.19 31.59 -2.82
N ARG A 302 1.61 32.70 -2.17
CA ARG A 302 2.98 33.24 -2.28
C ARG A 302 4.02 32.33 -1.65
N ASN A 303 3.61 31.43 -0.76
CA ASN A 303 4.47 30.47 -0.11
C ASN A 303 4.61 29.17 -0.91
N VAL A 304 3.99 29.05 -2.08
CA VAL A 304 4.27 27.96 -3.02
C VAL A 304 5.57 28.28 -3.73
N GLY A 305 6.66 27.71 -3.23
CA GLY A 305 7.99 27.88 -3.80
C GLY A 305 8.42 26.71 -4.69
N ALA A 306 9.40 26.95 -5.55
CA ALA A 306 10.03 25.85 -6.28
C ALA A 306 10.69 24.87 -5.29
N PRO A 307 10.55 23.55 -5.49
CA PRO A 307 11.19 22.57 -4.65
C PRO A 307 12.73 22.77 -4.63
N SER A 308 13.32 22.52 -3.48
CA SER A 308 14.75 22.55 -3.24
C SER A 308 15.17 21.28 -2.51
N ASN A 309 16.45 20.97 -2.44
CA ASN A 309 16.92 19.83 -1.65
C ASN A 309 16.46 19.90 -0.19
N THR A 310 16.36 21.10 0.38
CA THR A 310 15.88 21.30 1.76
C THR A 310 14.40 20.91 1.90
N THR A 311 13.52 21.33 0.96
CA THR A 311 12.10 20.97 0.99
C THR A 311 11.89 19.49 0.61
N ASN A 312 12.64 19.00 -0.38
CA ASN A 312 12.58 17.60 -0.83
C ASN A 312 13.03 16.62 0.26
N ARG A 313 13.87 17.06 1.19
CA ARG A 313 14.32 16.23 2.31
C ARG A 313 13.15 15.71 3.14
N ARG A 314 12.06 16.47 3.25
CA ARG A 314 10.85 16.14 3.99
C ARG A 314 9.67 15.73 3.10
N ALA A 315 9.92 15.44 1.82
CA ALA A 315 8.88 14.94 0.91
C ALA A 315 8.48 13.52 1.27
N PHE A 316 7.21 13.17 1.08
CA PHE A 316 6.76 11.79 1.15
C PHE A 316 7.47 10.94 0.08
N VAL A 317 7.77 9.69 0.41
CA VAL A 317 8.37 8.75 -0.56
C VAL A 317 7.40 8.55 -1.72
N ASP A 318 7.90 8.70 -2.95
CA ASP A 318 7.08 8.50 -4.15
C ASP A 318 7.16 7.03 -4.59
N ARG A 319 6.07 6.29 -4.38
CA ARG A 319 5.96 4.84 -4.60
C ARG A 319 4.53 4.41 -4.85
N ASN A 320 4.33 3.17 -5.29
CA ASN A 320 3.02 2.55 -5.27
C ASN A 320 2.70 2.03 -3.85
N TYR A 321 1.74 2.66 -3.20
CA TYR A 321 1.27 2.29 -1.86
C TYR A 321 0.23 1.18 -1.86
N ASP A 322 -0.46 0.96 -2.99
CA ASP A 322 -1.43 -0.11 -3.16
C ASP A 322 -0.73 -1.43 -3.46
N ILE A 323 -1.23 -2.53 -2.89
CA ILE A 323 -0.67 -3.84 -3.10
C ILE A 323 -1.25 -4.45 -4.38
N VAL A 324 -0.46 -4.49 -5.44
CA VAL A 324 -0.82 -5.19 -6.67
C VAL A 324 -0.80 -6.70 -6.42
N MET A 325 -1.90 -7.40 -6.82
CA MET A 325 -2.08 -8.82 -6.56
C MET A 325 -1.80 -9.66 -7.81
N ALA A 326 -1.14 -10.80 -7.60
CA ALA A 326 -1.01 -11.87 -8.57
C ALA A 326 -1.98 -12.99 -8.20
N TYR A 327 -2.57 -13.60 -9.22
CA TYR A 327 -3.56 -14.66 -9.11
C TYR A 327 -3.09 -15.92 -9.79
N ARG A 328 -3.54 -17.07 -9.31
CA ARG A 328 -3.40 -18.37 -9.97
C ARG A 328 -4.68 -19.17 -9.79
N GLU A 329 -4.99 -20.01 -10.76
CA GLU A 329 -6.10 -20.94 -10.60
C GLU A 329 -5.81 -21.96 -9.49
N GLN A 330 -6.81 -22.24 -8.70
CA GLN A 330 -6.72 -23.29 -7.70
C GLN A 330 -6.68 -24.65 -8.40
N ALA A 331 -5.80 -25.53 -7.93
CA ALA A 331 -5.73 -26.89 -8.47
C ALA A 331 -7.10 -27.59 -8.33
N SER A 332 -7.56 -28.21 -9.40
CA SER A 332 -8.77 -29.02 -9.39
C SER A 332 -8.57 -30.17 -8.44
N LYS A 333 -9.34 -30.23 -7.35
CA LYS A 333 -9.41 -31.41 -6.50
C LYS A 333 -10.69 -32.13 -6.84
N ILE A 334 -10.54 -33.25 -7.56
CA ILE A 334 -11.64 -34.18 -7.83
C ILE A 334 -11.39 -35.40 -6.95
N ARG A 335 -12.34 -35.74 -6.11
CA ARG A 335 -12.34 -36.98 -5.34
C ARG A 335 -13.46 -37.85 -5.84
N ILE A 336 -13.13 -39.01 -6.36
CA ILE A 336 -14.10 -40.03 -6.77
C ILE A 336 -14.09 -41.13 -5.71
N THR A 337 -15.24 -41.41 -5.13
CA THR A 337 -15.43 -42.52 -4.19
C THR A 337 -16.42 -43.45 -4.82
N ALA A 338 -15.96 -44.62 -5.20
CA ALA A 338 -16.80 -45.73 -5.69
C ALA A 338 -16.83 -46.84 -4.65
N MET A 339 -17.99 -47.42 -4.39
CA MET A 339 -18.12 -48.59 -3.53
C MET A 339 -17.83 -49.82 -4.36
N PRO A 340 -17.04 -50.79 -3.83
CA PRO A 340 -16.87 -52.07 -4.46
C PRO A 340 -18.23 -52.78 -4.49
N VAL A 341 -18.62 -53.29 -5.65
CA VAL A 341 -19.86 -53.99 -5.84
C VAL A 341 -19.55 -55.42 -6.27
N SER A 342 -20.21 -56.38 -5.67
CA SER A 342 -20.17 -57.79 -6.06
C SER A 342 -21.56 -58.34 -6.29
N GLY A 343 -21.72 -59.20 -7.30
CA GLY A 343 -22.97 -59.81 -7.63
C GLY A 343 -22.77 -61.23 -8.22
N LEU A 344 -23.84 -62.01 -8.28
CA LEU A 344 -23.82 -63.31 -8.95
C LEU A 344 -23.81 -63.10 -10.46
N SER A 345 -23.14 -64.03 -11.19
CA SER A 345 -23.11 -63.97 -12.64
C SER A 345 -24.53 -63.90 -13.24
N GLY A 346 -24.76 -62.97 -14.12
CA GLY A 346 -26.07 -62.73 -14.76
C GLY A 346 -27.04 -61.83 -14.01
N THR A 347 -26.64 -61.25 -12.85
CA THR A 347 -27.45 -60.26 -12.12
C THR A 347 -27.08 -58.85 -12.52
N LEU A 348 -28.10 -57.97 -12.59
CA LEU A 348 -27.88 -56.54 -12.80
C LEU A 348 -27.35 -55.90 -11.49
N VAL A 349 -26.22 -55.23 -11.57
CA VAL A 349 -25.63 -54.56 -10.43
C VAL A 349 -25.52 -53.07 -10.74
N THR A 350 -25.98 -52.22 -9.83
CA THR A 350 -25.88 -50.78 -9.98
C THR A 350 -24.56 -50.28 -9.45
N LEU A 351 -23.76 -49.68 -10.29
CA LEU A 351 -22.53 -48.98 -9.90
C LEU A 351 -22.87 -47.58 -9.43
N MET A 352 -22.38 -47.17 -8.26
CA MET A 352 -22.52 -45.83 -7.73
C MET A 352 -21.17 -45.25 -7.42
N ALA A 353 -20.93 -44.03 -7.84
CA ALA A 353 -19.79 -43.22 -7.42
C ALA A 353 -20.24 -41.85 -6.96
N THR A 354 -19.63 -41.36 -5.91
CA THR A 354 -19.76 -39.98 -5.45
C THR A 354 -18.56 -39.22 -5.96
N VAL A 355 -18.83 -38.13 -6.69
CA VAL A 355 -17.79 -37.22 -7.18
C VAL A 355 -17.88 -35.94 -6.36
N ASP A 356 -16.86 -35.67 -5.57
CA ASP A 356 -16.66 -34.43 -4.86
C ASP A 356 -15.69 -33.58 -5.70
N SER A 357 -16.22 -32.52 -6.30
CA SER A 357 -15.45 -31.63 -7.17
C SER A 357 -15.79 -30.17 -6.82
N ARG A 358 -14.74 -29.34 -6.77
CA ARG A 358 -14.88 -27.90 -6.61
C ARG A 358 -15.44 -27.22 -7.88
N TYR A 359 -15.27 -27.84 -9.04
CA TYR A 359 -15.75 -27.37 -10.32
C TYR A 359 -17.01 -28.10 -10.75
N PRO A 360 -17.91 -27.47 -11.53
CA PRO A 360 -19.03 -28.17 -12.12
C PRO A 360 -18.56 -29.41 -12.91
N ILE A 361 -19.27 -30.52 -12.72
CA ILE A 361 -19.00 -31.76 -13.44
C ILE A 361 -19.80 -31.68 -14.73
N GLU A 362 -19.12 -31.63 -15.87
CA GLU A 362 -19.76 -31.58 -17.17
C GLU A 362 -20.22 -32.98 -17.61
N LYS A 363 -19.41 -34.03 -17.34
CA LYS A 363 -19.69 -35.39 -17.78
C LYS A 363 -19.01 -36.42 -16.88
N VAL A 364 -19.70 -37.53 -16.64
CA VAL A 364 -19.16 -38.71 -16.01
C VAL A 364 -19.27 -39.89 -16.97
N GLU A 365 -18.16 -40.53 -17.27
CA GLU A 365 -18.09 -41.69 -18.14
C GLU A 365 -17.58 -42.89 -17.33
N TRP A 366 -18.22 -44.04 -17.52
CA TRP A 366 -17.80 -45.31 -16.96
C TRP A 366 -17.19 -46.14 -18.07
N SER A 367 -16.04 -46.71 -17.82
CA SER A 367 -15.37 -47.67 -18.70
C SER A 367 -14.88 -48.86 -17.91
N GLY A 368 -14.90 -50.04 -18.47
CA GLY A 368 -14.44 -51.27 -17.87
C GLY A 368 -14.88 -52.47 -18.70
N ASP A 369 -14.30 -53.61 -18.43
CA ASP A 369 -14.71 -54.89 -18.99
C ASP A 369 -15.98 -55.38 -18.27
N ALA A 370 -17.03 -55.77 -19.06
CA ALA A 370 -18.26 -56.29 -18.55
C ALA A 370 -18.20 -57.82 -18.39
#